data_534a493e2314734b068d52eec168bf3f
#
_entry.id   534a493e2314734b068d52eec168bf3f
#
_cell.length_a   1.000
_cell.length_b   1.000
_cell.length_c   1.000
_cell.angle_alpha   90.00
_cell.angle_beta   90.00
_cell.angle_gamma   90.00
#
_symmetry.space_group_name_H-M   'P 1'
#
loop_
_entity.id
_entity.type
_entity.pdbx_description
1 polymer ?
#
loop_
_entity_poly.entity_id
_entity_poly.type
_entity_poly.pdbx_seq_one_letter_code
_entity_poly.pdbx_strand_id
1 'polypeptide(L)'
;MKTLKKLTALSIAVFAAATANAQDITVKNAVGEQIVPQNPQKVVVLDFGVADTIRALGDAGKIVGFPKAGHIPAYLVEFNQDKFKNVGTLPEPAFEAINELNPDLIIAAPRQQKLLDKLKEIAPVFYVQNDYANYYPSFQENVTALGKIFNKDAVAKEKLDALENKVAQVAKDAKGKTALLVLVNESKISVFGDNSRYSMVYQKFGFKQADPNIKSSTHGMSVGFEYILEKNPDYLLVVDRTAAVTDKVNNAQKVLDNSLIQQTKAFKNNHIVYLDAVNWYLAFGGLESMEIIAAELEKAVK
;
A
#
# COMPACT_ATOMS: atom_id res chain seq x y z
N MET A 1 -41.39 -7.52 -73.86
CA MET A 1 -41.13 -6.68 -72.69
C MET A 1 -40.90 -7.59 -71.48
N LYS A 2 -39.65 -7.77 -71.08
CA LYS A 2 -39.27 -8.64 -69.96
C LYS A 2 -38.93 -7.71 -68.77
N THR A 3 -39.70 -7.72 -67.73
CA THR A 3 -39.50 -6.99 -66.51
C THR A 3 -38.58 -7.78 -65.56
N LEU A 4 -37.37 -7.24 -65.31
CA LEU A 4 -36.38 -7.79 -64.43
C LEU A 4 -36.68 -7.34 -62.98
N LYS A 5 -37.07 -8.27 -62.10
CA LYS A 5 -37.23 -8.00 -60.67
C LYS A 5 -35.86 -8.06 -60.00
N LYS A 6 -35.40 -6.93 -59.47
CA LYS A 6 -34.19 -6.85 -58.60
C LYS A 6 -34.58 -7.34 -57.22
N LEU A 7 -34.02 -8.46 -56.76
CA LEU A 7 -34.02 -8.88 -55.35
C LEU A 7 -32.87 -8.15 -54.66
N THR A 8 -33.22 -7.30 -53.73
CA THR A 8 -32.22 -6.69 -52.80
C THR A 8 -32.11 -7.61 -51.59
N ALA A 9 -31.00 -8.29 -51.47
CA ALA A 9 -30.66 -9.09 -50.26
C ALA A 9 -30.19 -8.15 -49.16
N LEU A 10 -30.97 -8.03 -48.08
CA LEU A 10 -30.63 -7.29 -46.87
C LEU A 10 -29.79 -8.22 -45.96
N SER A 11 -28.50 -8.04 -45.94
CA SER A 11 -27.58 -8.77 -45.02
C SER A 11 -27.71 -8.17 -43.65
N ILE A 12 -28.39 -8.87 -42.73
CA ILE A 12 -28.40 -8.53 -41.30
C ILE A 12 -27.11 -9.08 -40.70
N ALA A 13 -26.14 -8.19 -40.44
CA ALA A 13 -24.97 -8.52 -39.65
C ALA A 13 -25.40 -8.62 -38.18
N VAL A 14 -25.53 -9.82 -37.65
CA VAL A 14 -25.69 -10.08 -36.22
C VAL A 14 -24.35 -9.83 -35.54
N PHE A 15 -24.19 -8.67 -34.93
CA PHE A 15 -23.11 -8.46 -33.97
C PHE A 15 -23.44 -9.28 -32.73
N ALA A 16 -22.84 -10.48 -32.63
CA ALA A 16 -22.74 -11.21 -31.36
C ALA A 16 -21.81 -10.41 -30.48
N ALA A 17 -22.35 -9.63 -29.55
CA ALA A 17 -21.60 -9.12 -28.43
C ALA A 17 -21.12 -10.35 -27.61
N ALA A 18 -19.89 -10.77 -27.83
CA ALA A 18 -19.24 -11.73 -26.95
C ALA A 18 -19.14 -11.05 -25.58
N THR A 19 -20.01 -11.43 -24.66
CA THR A 19 -19.79 -11.21 -23.24
C THR A 19 -18.55 -12.04 -22.93
N ALA A 20 -17.39 -11.37 -22.89
CA ALA A 20 -16.18 -11.98 -22.38
C ALA A 20 -16.45 -12.26 -20.89
N ASN A 21 -16.90 -13.48 -20.59
CA ASN A 21 -16.84 -13.99 -19.22
C ASN A 21 -15.36 -13.91 -18.83
N ALA A 22 -15.06 -13.10 -17.82
CA ALA A 22 -13.72 -13.06 -17.25
C ALA A 22 -13.37 -14.50 -16.84
N GLN A 23 -12.30 -15.03 -17.41
CA GLN A 23 -11.79 -16.35 -17.02
C GLN A 23 -11.21 -16.23 -15.63
N ASP A 24 -11.57 -17.16 -14.73
CA ASP A 24 -10.94 -17.23 -13.42
C ASP A 24 -9.50 -17.70 -13.54
N ILE A 25 -8.63 -17.08 -12.76
CA ILE A 25 -7.23 -17.48 -12.63
C ILE A 25 -6.88 -17.76 -11.18
N THR A 26 -5.89 -18.63 -10.98
CA THR A 26 -5.27 -18.84 -9.67
C THR A 26 -4.06 -17.95 -9.54
N VAL A 27 -4.05 -17.11 -8.51
CA VAL A 27 -2.91 -16.28 -8.12
C VAL A 27 -2.45 -16.65 -6.72
N LYS A 28 -1.17 -16.47 -6.44
CA LYS A 28 -0.55 -16.79 -5.15
C LYS A 28 0.09 -15.56 -4.53
N ASN A 29 -0.08 -15.41 -3.23
CA ASN A 29 0.64 -14.44 -2.40
C ASN A 29 0.89 -15.03 -0.99
N ALA A 30 1.28 -14.22 -0.03
CA ALA A 30 1.61 -14.64 1.35
C ALA A 30 0.47 -15.38 2.09
N VAL A 31 -0.80 -15.21 1.67
CA VAL A 31 -1.94 -15.93 2.28
C VAL A 31 -2.27 -17.26 1.57
N GLY A 32 -1.54 -17.58 0.49
CA GLY A 32 -1.75 -18.80 -0.30
C GLY A 32 -2.36 -18.53 -1.67
N GLU A 33 -2.94 -19.59 -2.26
CA GLU A 33 -3.60 -19.52 -3.56
C GLU A 33 -5.01 -18.98 -3.44
N GLN A 34 -5.39 -18.10 -4.38
CA GLN A 34 -6.70 -17.48 -4.47
C GLN A 34 -7.20 -17.54 -5.92
N ILE A 35 -8.46 -17.87 -6.09
CA ILE A 35 -9.11 -17.92 -7.40
C ILE A 35 -9.90 -16.63 -7.57
N VAL A 36 -9.62 -15.87 -8.65
CA VAL A 36 -10.20 -14.56 -8.91
C VAL A 36 -10.40 -14.36 -10.41
N PRO A 37 -11.36 -13.50 -10.82
CA PRO A 37 -11.53 -13.16 -12.23
C PRO A 37 -10.29 -12.46 -12.79
N GLN A 38 -9.86 -12.86 -13.99
CA GLN A 38 -8.79 -12.19 -14.73
C GLN A 38 -9.36 -10.98 -15.48
N ASN A 39 -8.62 -9.89 -15.48
CA ASN A 39 -8.97 -8.64 -16.16
C ASN A 39 -10.36 -8.07 -15.75
N PRO A 40 -10.65 -7.96 -14.44
CA PRO A 40 -11.91 -7.40 -13.95
C PRO A 40 -12.05 -5.96 -14.46
N GLN A 41 -13.30 -5.52 -14.74
CA GLN A 41 -13.58 -4.20 -15.27
C GLN A 41 -14.16 -3.23 -14.22
N LYS A 42 -14.74 -3.78 -13.15
CA LYS A 42 -15.32 -3.01 -12.05
C LYS A 42 -14.77 -3.50 -10.72
N VAL A 43 -13.77 -2.79 -10.22
CA VAL A 43 -13.03 -3.20 -9.03
C VAL A 43 -13.31 -2.24 -7.87
N VAL A 44 -13.66 -2.80 -6.72
CA VAL A 44 -13.67 -2.06 -5.45
C VAL A 44 -12.36 -2.35 -4.73
N VAL A 45 -11.64 -1.29 -4.35
CA VAL A 45 -10.34 -1.41 -3.66
C VAL A 45 -10.44 -0.78 -2.28
N LEU A 46 -10.17 -1.58 -1.24
CA LEU A 46 -10.30 -1.17 0.17
C LEU A 46 -8.94 -0.88 0.84
N ASP A 47 -7.90 -0.66 0.03
CA ASP A 47 -6.55 -0.33 0.52
C ASP A 47 -5.83 0.64 -0.42
N PHE A 48 -5.13 1.63 0.14
CA PHE A 48 -4.47 2.67 -0.64
C PHE A 48 -3.23 2.16 -1.37
N GLY A 49 -2.45 1.27 -0.77
CA GLY A 49 -1.29 0.67 -1.42
C GLY A 49 -1.67 -0.22 -2.60
N VAL A 50 -2.81 -0.90 -2.50
CA VAL A 50 -3.37 -1.68 -3.62
C VAL A 50 -3.86 -0.75 -4.73
N ALA A 51 -4.59 0.32 -4.40
CA ALA A 51 -5.07 1.29 -5.39
C ALA A 51 -3.92 1.97 -6.13
N ASP A 52 -2.88 2.36 -5.40
CA ASP A 52 -1.60 2.85 -5.89
C ASP A 52 -0.98 1.86 -6.91
N THR A 53 -0.87 0.59 -6.54
CA THR A 53 -0.31 -0.45 -7.41
C THR A 53 -1.12 -0.60 -8.69
N ILE A 54 -2.45 -0.67 -8.62
CA ILE A 54 -3.33 -0.77 -9.80
C ILE A 54 -3.17 0.47 -10.69
N ARG A 55 -3.05 1.66 -10.10
CA ARG A 55 -2.76 2.90 -10.83
C ARG A 55 -1.41 2.84 -11.53
N ALA A 56 -0.38 2.41 -10.83
CA ALA A 56 0.97 2.26 -11.37
C ALA A 56 1.03 1.24 -12.52
N LEU A 57 0.16 0.23 -12.52
CA LEU A 57 -0.03 -0.72 -13.62
C LEU A 57 -0.82 -0.16 -14.82
N GLY A 58 -1.38 1.06 -14.70
CA GLY A 58 -2.11 1.73 -15.77
C GLY A 58 -3.61 1.42 -15.80
N ASP A 59 -4.16 0.76 -14.78
CA ASP A 59 -5.55 0.30 -14.73
C ASP A 59 -6.42 1.03 -13.67
N ALA A 60 -6.03 2.24 -13.24
CA ALA A 60 -6.82 3.05 -12.32
C ALA A 60 -8.29 3.24 -12.76
N GLY A 61 -8.54 3.29 -14.07
CA GLY A 61 -9.89 3.43 -14.63
C GLY A 61 -10.85 2.27 -14.34
N LYS A 62 -10.34 1.11 -13.91
CA LYS A 62 -11.14 -0.05 -13.51
C LYS A 62 -11.62 0.03 -12.06
N ILE A 63 -11.05 0.93 -11.26
CA ILE A 63 -11.48 1.16 -9.89
C ILE A 63 -12.79 1.95 -9.94
N VAL A 64 -13.87 1.36 -9.45
CA VAL A 64 -15.19 2.00 -9.37
C VAL A 64 -15.55 2.45 -7.96
N GLY A 65 -14.95 1.82 -6.94
CA GLY A 65 -15.16 2.13 -5.53
C GLY A 65 -13.85 2.25 -4.77
N PHE A 66 -13.72 3.32 -3.96
CA PHE A 66 -12.51 3.67 -3.21
C PHE A 66 -12.89 4.30 -1.86
N PRO A 67 -12.20 4.01 -0.75
CA PRO A 67 -12.46 4.62 0.55
C PRO A 67 -12.06 6.10 0.53
N LYS A 68 -13.03 7.01 0.59
CA LYS A 68 -12.79 8.46 0.53
C LYS A 68 -12.96 9.17 1.86
N ALA A 69 -13.57 8.52 2.84
CA ALA A 69 -13.74 9.11 4.15
C ALA A 69 -12.44 8.97 4.97
N GLY A 70 -11.72 10.08 5.11
CA GLY A 70 -10.41 10.15 5.76
C GLY A 70 -9.33 10.78 4.89
N HIS A 71 -8.10 10.71 5.35
CA HIS A 71 -6.95 11.28 4.64
C HIS A 71 -6.53 10.35 3.50
N ILE A 72 -6.53 10.88 2.29
CA ILE A 72 -6.01 10.21 1.11
C ILE A 72 -4.59 10.73 0.85
N PRO A 73 -3.60 9.87 0.55
CA PRO A 73 -2.27 10.32 0.17
C PRO A 73 -2.31 11.33 -0.98
N ALA A 74 -1.49 12.39 -0.89
CA ALA A 74 -1.53 13.48 -1.87
C ALA A 74 -1.32 12.98 -3.32
N TYR A 75 -0.49 11.97 -3.53
CA TYR A 75 -0.25 11.39 -4.84
C TYR A 75 -1.43 10.52 -5.37
N LEU A 76 -2.43 10.20 -4.51
CA LEU A 76 -3.67 9.49 -4.87
C LEU A 76 -4.89 10.42 -4.94
N VAL A 77 -4.70 11.74 -4.90
CA VAL A 77 -5.80 12.73 -4.87
C VAL A 77 -6.78 12.59 -6.04
N GLU A 78 -6.36 12.01 -7.17
CA GLU A 78 -7.23 11.75 -8.31
C GLU A 78 -8.43 10.85 -7.99
N PHE A 79 -8.31 9.96 -6.97
CA PHE A 79 -9.40 9.12 -6.50
C PHE A 79 -10.52 9.89 -5.80
N ASN A 80 -10.34 11.20 -5.52
CA ASN A 80 -11.42 12.07 -5.05
C ASN A 80 -12.45 12.43 -6.14
N GLN A 81 -12.14 12.20 -7.43
CA GLN A 81 -13.08 12.46 -8.53
C GLN A 81 -14.36 11.62 -8.40
N ASP A 82 -15.49 12.15 -8.91
CA ASP A 82 -16.82 11.54 -8.78
C ASP A 82 -16.98 10.17 -9.48
N LYS A 83 -16.13 9.89 -10.46
CA LYS A 83 -16.09 8.58 -11.13
C LYS A 83 -15.71 7.44 -10.19
N PHE A 84 -14.95 7.71 -9.14
CA PHE A 84 -14.63 6.77 -8.07
C PHE A 84 -15.65 6.96 -6.95
N LYS A 85 -16.49 5.98 -6.68
CA LYS A 85 -17.52 6.10 -5.64
C LYS A 85 -16.91 5.93 -4.25
N ASN A 86 -17.42 6.68 -3.29
CA ASN A 86 -17.03 6.54 -1.91
C ASN A 86 -17.61 5.25 -1.32
N VAL A 87 -16.76 4.36 -0.86
CA VAL A 87 -17.14 3.10 -0.21
C VAL A 87 -16.79 3.06 1.29
N GLY A 88 -16.79 4.21 1.94
CA GLY A 88 -16.56 4.33 3.38
C GLY A 88 -15.13 4.74 3.75
N THR A 89 -14.66 4.23 4.88
CA THR A 89 -13.29 4.41 5.37
C THR A 89 -12.45 3.17 5.14
N LEU A 90 -11.13 3.26 5.33
CA LEU A 90 -10.25 2.09 5.27
C LEU A 90 -10.65 0.98 6.27
N PRO A 91 -10.97 1.26 7.57
CA PRO A 91 -11.37 0.21 8.49
C PRO A 91 -12.86 -0.16 8.39
N GLU A 92 -13.71 0.72 7.89
CA GLU A 92 -15.17 0.56 7.88
C GLU A 92 -15.73 0.75 6.47
N PRO A 93 -15.72 -0.32 5.64
CA PRO A 93 -16.30 -0.27 4.30
C PRO A 93 -17.83 -0.16 4.36
N ALA A 94 -18.39 0.63 3.45
CA ALA A 94 -19.84 0.82 3.29
C ALA A 94 -20.40 -0.29 2.38
N PHE A 95 -20.88 -1.38 2.95
CA PHE A 95 -21.32 -2.58 2.22
C PHE A 95 -22.44 -2.30 1.21
N GLU A 96 -23.40 -1.44 1.55
CA GLU A 96 -24.49 -1.06 0.63
C GLU A 96 -23.93 -0.36 -0.60
N ALA A 97 -23.04 0.62 -0.41
CA ALA A 97 -22.40 1.33 -1.53
C ALA A 97 -21.55 0.40 -2.39
N ILE A 98 -20.85 -0.58 -1.79
CA ILE A 98 -20.10 -1.59 -2.53
C ILE A 98 -21.03 -2.46 -3.36
N ASN A 99 -22.15 -2.94 -2.79
CA ASN A 99 -23.11 -3.79 -3.47
C ASN A 99 -23.79 -3.07 -4.64
N GLU A 100 -24.14 -1.79 -4.51
CA GLU A 100 -24.73 -0.96 -5.57
C GLU A 100 -23.80 -0.82 -6.79
N LEU A 101 -22.49 -0.88 -6.60
CA LEU A 101 -21.51 -0.82 -7.69
C LEU A 101 -21.49 -2.09 -8.54
N ASN A 102 -22.02 -3.21 -8.03
CA ASN A 102 -22.00 -4.52 -8.67
C ASN A 102 -20.59 -4.83 -9.22
N PRO A 103 -19.55 -4.92 -8.34
CA PRO A 103 -18.18 -5.11 -8.77
C PRO A 103 -17.91 -6.53 -9.27
N ASP A 104 -16.93 -6.66 -10.17
CA ASP A 104 -16.42 -7.97 -10.62
C ASP A 104 -15.43 -8.54 -9.61
N LEU A 105 -14.75 -7.66 -8.86
CA LEU A 105 -13.73 -8.02 -7.87
C LEU A 105 -13.70 -6.99 -6.75
N ILE A 106 -13.58 -7.47 -5.51
CA ILE A 106 -13.24 -6.65 -4.36
C ILE A 106 -11.81 -7.00 -3.93
N ILE A 107 -10.96 -5.98 -3.73
CA ILE A 107 -9.63 -6.20 -3.19
C ILE A 107 -9.57 -5.65 -1.77
N ALA A 108 -9.34 -6.55 -0.81
CA ALA A 108 -9.30 -6.28 0.60
C ALA A 108 -7.89 -6.50 1.17
N ALA A 109 -7.60 -5.87 2.31
CA ALA A 109 -6.31 -5.92 3.00
C ALA A 109 -6.51 -6.18 4.51
N PRO A 110 -5.48 -6.22 5.35
CA PRO A 110 -5.60 -6.62 6.76
C PRO A 110 -6.65 -5.88 7.59
N ARG A 111 -6.95 -4.61 7.25
CA ARG A 111 -8.00 -3.85 7.95
C ARG A 111 -9.39 -4.46 7.81
N GLN A 112 -9.65 -5.18 6.70
CA GLN A 112 -10.92 -5.86 6.42
C GLN A 112 -10.91 -7.37 6.74
N GLN A 113 -9.86 -7.90 7.36
CA GLN A 113 -9.72 -9.36 7.61
C GLN A 113 -10.97 -10.00 8.25
N LYS A 114 -11.57 -9.31 9.22
CA LYS A 114 -12.77 -9.81 9.90
C LYS A 114 -14.07 -9.66 9.09
N LEU A 115 -14.00 -8.99 7.95
CA LEU A 115 -15.15 -8.67 7.10
C LEU A 115 -15.14 -9.46 5.78
N LEU A 116 -14.12 -10.32 5.56
CA LEU A 116 -13.92 -11.02 4.29
C LEU A 116 -15.15 -11.85 3.88
N ASP A 117 -15.78 -12.56 4.81
CA ASP A 117 -16.94 -13.40 4.49
C ASP A 117 -18.13 -12.56 4.01
N LYS A 118 -18.37 -11.40 4.65
CA LYS A 118 -19.42 -10.47 4.18
C LYS A 118 -19.09 -9.84 2.83
N LEU A 119 -17.82 -9.55 2.55
CA LEU A 119 -17.40 -9.02 1.24
C LEU A 119 -17.59 -10.07 0.14
N LYS A 120 -17.34 -11.35 0.42
CA LYS A 120 -17.54 -12.47 -0.51
C LYS A 120 -19.01 -12.71 -0.85
N GLU A 121 -19.96 -12.26 -0.03
CA GLU A 121 -21.39 -12.31 -0.35
C GLU A 121 -21.75 -11.33 -1.49
N ILE A 122 -20.92 -10.30 -1.74
CA ILE A 122 -21.15 -9.30 -2.78
C ILE A 122 -20.43 -9.69 -4.07
N ALA A 123 -19.15 -10.05 -4.02
CA ALA A 123 -18.35 -10.38 -5.20
C ALA A 123 -17.11 -11.23 -4.79
N PRO A 124 -16.40 -11.85 -5.77
CA PRO A 124 -15.09 -12.45 -5.51
C PRO A 124 -14.15 -11.48 -4.79
N VAL A 125 -13.37 -12.00 -3.83
CA VAL A 125 -12.45 -11.18 -3.04
C VAL A 125 -11.02 -11.65 -3.26
N PHE A 126 -10.14 -10.73 -3.66
CA PHE A 126 -8.69 -10.92 -3.57
C PHE A 126 -8.19 -10.30 -2.27
N TYR A 127 -7.62 -11.12 -1.39
CA TYR A 127 -7.09 -10.66 -0.12
C TYR A 127 -5.57 -10.47 -0.20
N VAL A 128 -5.12 -9.24 0.02
CA VAL A 128 -3.71 -8.85 0.00
C VAL A 128 -3.19 -8.75 1.43
N GLN A 129 -2.11 -9.46 1.73
CA GLN A 129 -1.43 -9.38 3.02
C GLN A 129 0.07 -9.50 2.79
N ASN A 130 0.87 -8.74 3.56
CA ASN A 130 2.31 -8.89 3.61
C ASN A 130 2.73 -9.72 4.83
N ASP A 131 3.71 -10.58 4.65
CA ASP A 131 4.38 -11.29 5.74
C ASP A 131 5.39 -10.34 6.39
N TYR A 132 5.21 -10.00 7.66
CA TYR A 132 6.09 -9.08 8.37
C TYR A 132 7.51 -9.62 8.58
N ALA A 133 7.67 -10.94 8.60
CA ALA A 133 8.99 -11.57 8.67
C ALA A 133 9.74 -11.50 7.32
N ASN A 134 8.98 -11.44 6.20
CA ASN A 134 9.50 -11.38 4.84
C ASN A 134 8.76 -10.31 4.04
N TYR A 135 8.75 -9.06 4.55
CA TYR A 135 7.88 -8.01 4.01
C TYR A 135 8.12 -7.75 2.52
N TYR A 136 9.36 -7.50 2.13
CA TYR A 136 9.66 -7.12 0.74
C TYR A 136 9.37 -8.23 -0.27
N PRO A 137 9.75 -9.50 -0.05
CA PRO A 137 9.33 -10.60 -0.92
C PRO A 137 7.81 -10.74 -1.04
N SER A 138 7.07 -10.66 0.07
CA SER A 138 5.61 -10.76 0.04
C SER A 138 4.94 -9.56 -0.64
N PHE A 139 5.52 -8.37 -0.55
CA PHE A 139 5.13 -7.21 -1.35
C PHE A 139 5.31 -7.48 -2.84
N GLN A 140 6.47 -8.03 -3.27
CA GLN A 140 6.72 -8.38 -4.67
C GLN A 140 5.73 -9.45 -5.18
N GLU A 141 5.39 -10.44 -4.35
CA GLU A 141 4.35 -11.44 -4.67
C GLU A 141 2.98 -10.77 -4.88
N ASN A 142 2.57 -9.84 -4.03
CA ASN A 142 1.31 -9.11 -4.17
C ASN A 142 1.28 -8.28 -5.46
N VAL A 143 2.34 -7.55 -5.78
CA VAL A 143 2.44 -6.79 -7.03
C VAL A 143 2.38 -7.71 -8.25
N THR A 144 3.09 -8.84 -8.21
CA THR A 144 3.07 -9.84 -9.27
C THR A 144 1.68 -10.45 -9.46
N ALA A 145 0.98 -10.77 -8.36
CA ALA A 145 -0.39 -11.27 -8.40
C ALA A 145 -1.35 -10.24 -9.02
N LEU A 146 -1.24 -8.97 -8.62
CA LEU A 146 -2.01 -7.88 -9.25
C LEU A 146 -1.66 -7.73 -10.74
N GLY A 147 -0.38 -7.83 -11.12
CA GLY A 147 0.03 -7.86 -12.52
C GLY A 147 -0.70 -8.93 -13.32
N LYS A 148 -0.79 -10.17 -12.81
CA LYS A 148 -1.53 -11.28 -13.44
C LYS A 148 -3.02 -11.02 -13.50
N ILE A 149 -3.63 -10.55 -12.40
CA ILE A 149 -5.07 -10.24 -12.33
C ILE A 149 -5.44 -9.22 -13.41
N PHE A 150 -4.63 -8.18 -13.63
CA PHE A 150 -4.90 -7.10 -14.57
C PHE A 150 -4.26 -7.29 -15.96
N ASN A 151 -3.66 -8.45 -16.28
CA ASN A 151 -2.92 -8.69 -17.52
C ASN A 151 -1.77 -7.68 -17.74
N LYS A 152 -1.05 -7.35 -16.68
CA LYS A 152 0.04 -6.36 -16.64
C LYS A 152 1.35 -6.96 -16.11
N ASP A 153 1.59 -8.25 -16.32
CA ASP A 153 2.77 -8.96 -15.81
C ASP A 153 4.09 -8.27 -16.20
N ALA A 154 4.21 -7.85 -17.46
CA ALA A 154 5.43 -7.18 -17.94
C ALA A 154 5.65 -5.82 -17.26
N VAL A 155 4.56 -5.03 -17.06
CA VAL A 155 4.61 -3.72 -16.39
C VAL A 155 4.95 -3.91 -14.91
N ALA A 156 4.32 -4.89 -14.24
CA ALA A 156 4.61 -5.21 -12.85
C ALA A 156 6.08 -5.58 -12.65
N LYS A 157 6.62 -6.44 -13.53
CA LYS A 157 8.04 -6.82 -13.48
C LYS A 157 8.96 -5.64 -13.70
N GLU A 158 8.73 -4.82 -14.72
CA GLU A 158 9.54 -3.62 -15.01
C GLU A 158 9.61 -2.68 -13.81
N LYS A 159 8.45 -2.39 -13.19
CA LYS A 159 8.38 -1.50 -12.02
C LYS A 159 9.04 -2.10 -10.78
N LEU A 160 8.89 -3.40 -10.55
CA LEU A 160 9.59 -4.09 -9.46
C LEU A 160 11.11 -4.06 -9.66
N ASP A 161 11.60 -4.30 -10.87
CA ASP A 161 13.04 -4.24 -11.19
C ASP A 161 13.59 -2.81 -10.98
N ALA A 162 12.84 -1.78 -11.39
CA ALA A 162 13.23 -0.39 -11.17
C ALA A 162 13.27 -0.02 -9.68
N LEU A 163 12.28 -0.46 -8.90
CA LEU A 163 12.24 -0.25 -7.46
C LEU A 163 13.39 -0.97 -6.75
N GLU A 164 13.70 -2.22 -7.16
CA GLU A 164 14.82 -3.00 -6.60
C GLU A 164 16.15 -2.24 -6.73
N ASN A 165 16.39 -1.62 -7.89
CA ASN A 165 17.62 -0.83 -8.10
C ASN A 165 17.71 0.37 -7.15
N LYS A 166 16.60 1.09 -6.93
CA LYS A 166 16.54 2.20 -5.96
C LYS A 166 16.79 1.72 -4.53
N VAL A 167 16.10 0.65 -4.14
CA VAL A 167 16.25 0.04 -2.81
C VAL A 167 17.68 -0.41 -2.56
N ALA A 168 18.32 -1.06 -3.55
CA ALA A 168 19.71 -1.49 -3.45
C ALA A 168 20.69 -0.31 -3.28
N GLN A 169 20.42 0.84 -3.93
CA GLN A 169 21.24 2.03 -3.75
C GLN A 169 21.10 2.58 -2.32
N VAL A 170 19.86 2.70 -1.81
CA VAL A 170 19.63 3.14 -0.41
C VAL A 170 20.32 2.18 0.57
N ALA A 171 20.22 0.87 0.34
CA ALA A 171 20.83 -0.13 1.20
C ALA A 171 22.36 0.00 1.26
N LYS A 172 22.98 0.36 0.13
CA LYS A 172 24.43 0.63 0.09
C LYS A 172 24.79 1.86 0.93
N ASP A 173 24.02 2.93 0.82
CA ASP A 173 24.29 4.21 1.48
C ASP A 173 23.94 4.16 2.98
N ALA A 174 22.95 3.34 3.38
CA ALA A 174 22.54 3.12 4.77
C ALA A 174 23.45 2.10 5.52
N LYS A 175 24.28 1.35 4.79
CA LYS A 175 25.09 0.26 5.36
C LYS A 175 25.92 0.71 6.55
N GLY A 176 25.74 0.01 7.68
CA GLY A 176 26.46 0.28 8.93
C GLY A 176 25.83 1.35 9.81
N LYS A 177 24.86 2.10 9.32
CA LYS A 177 24.12 3.11 10.09
C LYS A 177 23.01 2.42 10.90
N THR A 178 22.93 2.73 12.19
CA THR A 178 21.86 2.23 13.06
C THR A 178 20.62 3.11 12.93
N ALA A 179 19.44 2.49 12.87
CA ALA A 179 18.16 3.21 12.88
C ALA A 179 17.23 2.67 13.96
N LEU A 180 16.37 3.56 14.46
CA LEU A 180 15.21 3.22 15.26
C LEU A 180 13.98 3.82 14.56
N LEU A 181 13.07 2.94 14.12
CA LEU A 181 11.79 3.40 13.57
C LEU A 181 10.80 3.55 14.72
N VAL A 182 10.28 4.75 14.87
CA VAL A 182 9.29 5.10 15.88
C VAL A 182 7.99 5.56 15.23
N LEU A 183 6.88 5.20 15.86
CA LEU A 183 5.55 5.72 15.52
C LEU A 183 5.05 6.54 16.71
N VAL A 184 4.68 7.78 16.44
CA VAL A 184 4.09 8.70 17.42
C VAL A 184 2.59 8.75 17.22
N ASN A 185 1.82 8.41 18.26
CA ASN A 185 0.38 8.49 18.30
C ASN A 185 -0.06 9.32 19.49
N GLU A 186 -0.49 10.54 19.23
CA GLU A 186 -0.67 11.57 20.27
C GLU A 186 0.63 11.76 21.07
N SER A 187 0.64 11.45 22.37
CA SER A 187 1.82 11.49 23.22
C SER A 187 2.55 10.15 23.36
N LYS A 188 2.01 9.06 22.78
CA LYS A 188 2.55 7.71 22.91
C LYS A 188 3.57 7.42 21.82
N ILE A 189 4.65 6.76 22.18
CA ILE A 189 5.70 6.32 21.26
C ILE A 189 5.76 4.80 21.24
N SER A 190 5.77 4.23 20.04
CA SER A 190 6.04 2.82 19.82
C SER A 190 7.23 2.65 18.88
N VAL A 191 8.05 1.63 19.11
CA VAL A 191 9.18 1.27 18.23
C VAL A 191 8.87 -0.02 17.47
N PHE A 192 9.42 -0.13 16.27
CA PHE A 192 9.20 -1.25 15.37
C PHE A 192 10.53 -1.86 14.96
N GLY A 193 10.63 -3.17 15.06
CA GLY A 193 11.83 -3.95 14.71
C GLY A 193 11.73 -4.61 13.33
N ASP A 194 12.69 -5.49 13.07
CA ASP A 194 12.86 -6.24 11.82
C ASP A 194 11.81 -7.36 11.60
N ASN A 195 10.90 -7.54 12.54
CA ASN A 195 9.76 -8.45 12.42
C ASN A 195 8.44 -7.67 12.64
N SER A 196 8.23 -6.64 11.84
CA SER A 196 7.08 -5.74 11.92
C SER A 196 6.65 -5.29 10.52
N ARG A 197 5.53 -4.55 10.44
CA ARG A 197 5.11 -3.93 9.17
C ARG A 197 6.16 -3.01 8.53
N TYR A 198 7.15 -2.58 9.27
CA TYR A 198 8.26 -1.74 8.80
C TYR A 198 9.59 -2.49 8.73
N SER A 199 9.57 -3.82 8.82
CA SER A 199 10.77 -4.67 8.84
C SER A 199 11.72 -4.43 7.67
N MET A 200 11.20 -4.03 6.52
CA MET A 200 12.01 -3.76 5.33
C MET A 200 13.03 -2.62 5.50
N VAL A 201 12.82 -1.69 6.46
CA VAL A 201 13.81 -0.66 6.79
C VAL A 201 15.14 -1.30 7.16
N TYR A 202 15.08 -2.41 7.89
CA TYR A 202 16.23 -3.16 8.35
C TYR A 202 16.63 -4.29 7.39
N GLN A 203 15.65 -5.05 6.93
CA GLN A 203 15.89 -6.24 6.11
C GLN A 203 16.30 -5.90 4.68
N LYS A 204 15.85 -4.75 4.14
CA LYS A 204 16.01 -4.45 2.72
C LYS A 204 16.69 -3.10 2.46
N PHE A 205 16.34 -2.04 3.21
CA PHE A 205 16.98 -0.72 3.05
C PHE A 205 18.34 -0.59 3.76
N GLY A 206 18.82 -1.65 4.39
CA GLY A 206 20.21 -1.76 4.84
C GLY A 206 20.56 -1.08 6.17
N PHE A 207 19.60 -0.45 6.84
CA PHE A 207 19.85 0.05 8.18
C PHE A 207 20.04 -1.10 9.17
N LYS A 208 20.94 -0.93 10.13
CA LYS A 208 21.06 -1.83 11.26
C LYS A 208 20.05 -1.44 12.32
N GLN A 209 19.25 -2.42 12.81
CA GLN A 209 18.35 -2.17 13.92
C GLN A 209 19.11 -1.74 15.18
N ALA A 210 18.72 -0.63 15.82
CA ALA A 210 19.42 -0.09 16.99
C ALA A 210 19.26 -0.97 18.24
N ASP A 211 18.14 -1.69 18.35
CA ASP A 211 17.93 -2.70 19.40
C ASP A 211 17.35 -3.99 18.82
N PRO A 212 18.12 -5.10 18.81
CA PRO A 212 17.64 -6.39 18.29
C PRO A 212 16.54 -7.05 19.15
N ASN A 213 16.27 -6.51 20.36
CA ASN A 213 15.30 -7.08 21.30
C ASN A 213 13.91 -6.44 21.21
N ILE A 214 13.63 -5.62 20.19
CA ILE A 214 12.30 -5.05 19.98
C ILE A 214 11.29 -6.17 19.74
N LYS A 215 10.29 -6.27 20.63
CA LYS A 215 9.25 -7.28 20.53
C LYS A 215 8.29 -6.97 19.36
N SER A 216 8.05 -7.97 18.52
CA SER A 216 7.08 -7.86 17.44
C SER A 216 5.67 -7.68 18.00
N SER A 217 4.95 -6.70 17.45
CA SER A 217 3.55 -6.41 17.76
C SER A 217 2.94 -5.61 16.61
N THR A 218 1.65 -5.79 16.37
CA THR A 218 0.90 -5.01 15.37
C THR A 218 1.00 -3.50 15.60
N HIS A 219 1.11 -3.08 16.88
CA HIS A 219 1.15 -1.67 17.27
C HIS A 219 2.55 -1.20 17.70
N GLY A 220 3.56 -2.05 17.53
CA GLY A 220 4.92 -1.80 18.00
C GLY A 220 5.07 -2.00 19.50
N MET A 221 6.29 -1.91 20.00
CA MET A 221 6.63 -1.96 21.42
C MET A 221 6.58 -0.55 22.00
N SER A 222 5.71 -0.31 22.99
CA SER A 222 5.59 1.00 23.66
C SER A 222 6.85 1.31 24.47
N VAL A 223 7.36 2.53 24.31
CA VAL A 223 8.60 2.99 24.97
C VAL A 223 8.49 4.44 25.44
N GLY A 224 9.39 4.84 26.34
CA GLY A 224 9.60 6.25 26.73
C GLY A 224 10.78 6.88 25.97
N PHE A 225 11.02 8.17 26.24
CA PHE A 225 12.15 8.92 25.65
C PHE A 225 13.49 8.39 26.13
N GLU A 226 13.56 7.88 27.37
CA GLU A 226 14.76 7.26 27.98
C GLU A 226 15.24 6.08 27.17
N TYR A 227 14.32 5.27 26.63
CA TYR A 227 14.66 4.15 25.78
C TYR A 227 15.34 4.63 24.48
N ILE A 228 14.82 5.68 23.84
CA ILE A 228 15.42 6.23 22.63
C ILE A 228 16.83 6.77 22.91
N LEU A 229 17.00 7.45 24.05
CA LEU A 229 18.31 7.96 24.48
C LEU A 229 19.27 6.81 24.78
N GLU A 230 18.85 5.74 25.47
CA GLU A 230 19.65 4.56 25.78
C GLU A 230 20.14 3.85 24.52
N LYS A 231 19.24 3.61 23.55
CA LYS A 231 19.59 2.94 22.28
C LYS A 231 20.40 3.83 21.35
N ASN A 232 20.25 5.14 21.48
CA ASN A 232 21.06 6.19 20.85
C ASN A 232 21.39 5.91 19.37
N PRO A 233 20.37 5.73 18.48
CA PRO A 233 20.56 5.39 17.08
C PRO A 233 21.24 6.52 16.31
N ASP A 234 21.88 6.17 15.19
CA ASP A 234 22.39 7.16 14.24
C ASP A 234 21.27 7.90 13.52
N TYR A 235 20.15 7.18 13.25
CA TYR A 235 18.93 7.71 12.61
C TYR A 235 17.69 7.41 13.45
N LEU A 236 16.86 8.42 13.67
CA LEU A 236 15.53 8.27 14.23
C LEU A 236 14.51 8.50 13.08
N LEU A 237 13.89 7.41 12.61
CA LEU A 237 12.90 7.44 11.55
C LEU A 237 11.51 7.53 12.17
N VAL A 238 10.78 8.63 11.90
CA VAL A 238 9.58 9.00 12.67
C VAL A 238 8.35 8.97 11.78
N VAL A 239 7.38 8.14 12.13
CA VAL A 239 6.02 8.10 11.53
C VAL A 239 5.05 8.80 12.48
N ASP A 240 4.46 9.90 12.07
CA ASP A 240 3.43 10.63 12.83
C ASP A 240 2.04 10.07 12.51
N ARG A 241 1.58 9.05 13.28
CA ARG A 241 0.25 8.49 13.09
C ARG A 241 -0.84 9.52 13.31
N THR A 242 -0.67 10.43 14.26
CA THR A 242 -1.66 11.46 14.55
C THR A 242 -1.90 12.35 13.34
N ALA A 243 -0.81 12.80 12.68
CA ALA A 243 -0.90 13.57 11.45
C ALA A 243 -1.47 12.75 10.28
N ALA A 244 -1.23 11.43 10.24
CA ALA A 244 -1.77 10.58 9.18
C ALA A 244 -3.30 10.43 9.22
N VAL A 245 -3.93 10.50 10.40
CA VAL A 245 -5.36 10.17 10.58
C VAL A 245 -6.19 11.33 11.13
N THR A 246 -5.58 12.50 11.40
CA THR A 246 -6.25 13.71 11.88
C THR A 246 -5.65 14.94 11.22
N ASP A 247 -6.29 16.10 11.38
CA ASP A 247 -5.78 17.38 10.89
C ASP A 247 -4.67 18.00 11.78
N LYS A 248 -4.16 17.23 12.77
CA LYS A 248 -3.07 17.68 13.65
C LYS A 248 -1.73 17.48 12.98
N VAL A 249 -1.22 18.53 12.33
CA VAL A 249 0.11 18.52 11.70
C VAL A 249 1.23 18.68 12.75
N ASN A 250 2.39 18.10 12.44
CA ASN A 250 3.62 18.22 13.26
C ASN A 250 3.46 17.73 14.73
N ASN A 251 2.60 16.76 14.96
CA ASN A 251 2.42 16.22 16.31
C ASN A 251 3.69 15.52 16.81
N ALA A 252 4.32 14.71 15.97
CA ALA A 252 5.56 14.01 16.34
C ALA A 252 6.71 14.97 16.66
N GLN A 253 6.86 16.06 15.90
CA GLN A 253 7.87 17.09 16.17
C GLN A 253 7.71 17.68 17.58
N LYS A 254 6.46 18.02 17.95
CA LYS A 254 6.17 18.57 19.27
C LYS A 254 6.42 17.59 20.41
N VAL A 255 6.08 16.30 20.19
CA VAL A 255 6.28 15.24 21.19
C VAL A 255 7.76 14.94 21.39
N LEU A 256 8.55 14.93 20.31
CA LEU A 256 9.97 14.62 20.37
C LEU A 256 10.85 15.82 20.70
N ASP A 257 10.29 17.03 20.83
CA ASP A 257 11.04 18.21 21.24
C ASP A 257 11.20 18.24 22.78
N ASN A 258 12.19 17.51 23.27
CA ASN A 258 12.52 17.46 24.70
C ASN A 258 14.01 17.17 24.92
N SER A 259 14.48 17.43 26.14
CA SER A 259 15.90 17.35 26.51
C SER A 259 16.52 15.96 26.38
N LEU A 260 15.74 14.87 26.46
CA LEU A 260 16.27 13.50 26.30
C LEU A 260 16.56 13.22 24.81
N ILE A 261 15.64 13.59 23.93
CA ILE A 261 15.82 13.44 22.48
C ILE A 261 16.97 14.32 21.97
N GLN A 262 17.11 15.55 22.49
CA GLN A 262 18.19 16.48 22.13
C GLN A 262 19.60 15.95 22.50
N GLN A 263 19.69 14.99 23.41
CA GLN A 263 20.96 14.35 23.78
C GLN A 263 21.36 13.21 22.82
N THR A 264 20.45 12.71 21.99
CA THR A 264 20.72 11.58 21.08
C THR A 264 21.67 11.96 19.94
N LYS A 265 22.38 10.97 19.37
CA LYS A 265 23.19 11.15 18.16
C LYS A 265 22.32 11.62 16.97
N ALA A 266 21.13 11.02 16.82
CA ALA A 266 20.21 11.39 15.75
C ALA A 266 19.86 12.88 15.77
N PHE A 267 19.59 13.45 16.95
CA PHE A 267 19.33 14.88 17.08
C PHE A 267 20.57 15.73 16.74
N LYS A 268 21.70 15.42 17.37
CA LYS A 268 22.96 16.19 17.22
C LYS A 268 23.47 16.22 15.79
N ASN A 269 23.18 15.19 15.00
CA ASN A 269 23.61 15.07 13.61
C ASN A 269 22.52 15.48 12.60
N ASN A 270 21.37 15.99 13.04
CA ASN A 270 20.20 16.29 12.21
C ASN A 270 19.65 15.07 11.45
N HIS A 271 19.72 13.88 12.06
CA HIS A 271 19.23 12.62 11.52
C HIS A 271 17.89 12.17 12.15
N ILE A 272 17.09 13.10 12.69
CA ILE A 272 15.68 12.83 12.98
C ILE A 272 14.91 13.07 11.70
N VAL A 273 14.44 12.00 11.07
CA VAL A 273 13.75 12.03 9.78
C VAL A 273 12.26 11.86 10.01
N TYR A 274 11.50 12.94 9.84
CA TYR A 274 10.03 12.90 9.87
C TYR A 274 9.54 12.46 8.50
N LEU A 275 9.03 11.23 8.46
CA LEU A 275 8.58 10.55 7.24
C LEU A 275 7.18 11.03 6.83
N ASP A 276 6.82 10.91 5.54
CA ASP A 276 5.45 11.19 5.08
C ASP A 276 4.44 10.31 5.83
N ALA A 277 3.72 10.93 6.77
CA ALA A 277 2.87 10.24 7.71
C ALA A 277 1.76 9.43 7.02
N VAL A 278 1.13 10.01 5.99
CA VAL A 278 0.01 9.39 5.28
C VAL A 278 0.51 8.20 4.45
N ASN A 279 1.61 8.38 3.74
CA ASN A 279 2.21 7.31 2.94
C ASN A 279 2.68 6.14 3.80
N TRP A 280 3.46 6.42 4.86
CA TRP A 280 4.00 5.37 5.73
C TRP A 280 2.93 4.68 6.58
N TYR A 281 1.86 5.35 6.94
CA TYR A 281 0.86 4.75 7.82
C TYR A 281 -0.36 4.18 7.08
N LEU A 282 -0.87 4.86 6.03
CA LEU A 282 -2.10 4.47 5.35
C LEU A 282 -1.88 3.75 4.02
N ALA A 283 -0.81 4.06 3.26
CA ALA A 283 -0.55 3.55 1.92
C ALA A 283 0.71 2.67 1.80
N PHE A 284 1.33 2.32 2.92
CA PHE A 284 2.56 1.51 2.93
C PHE A 284 2.35 0.17 2.21
N GLY A 285 3.19 -0.13 1.22
CA GLY A 285 3.15 -1.39 0.47
C GLY A 285 2.49 -1.33 -0.90
N GLY A 286 2.26 -0.13 -1.46
CA GLY A 286 1.97 0.04 -2.88
C GLY A 286 3.23 0.31 -3.71
N LEU A 287 3.18 0.19 -5.04
CA LEU A 287 4.34 0.40 -5.91
C LEU A 287 4.88 1.82 -5.83
N GLU A 288 4.03 2.84 -6.00
CA GLU A 288 4.45 4.23 -5.94
C GLU A 288 4.79 4.67 -4.51
N SER A 289 4.04 4.19 -3.51
CA SER A 289 4.37 4.46 -2.12
C SER A 289 5.75 3.94 -1.77
N MET A 290 6.15 2.78 -2.28
CA MET A 290 7.48 2.22 -2.06
C MET A 290 8.58 3.00 -2.80
N GLU A 291 8.28 3.56 -3.98
CA GLU A 291 9.19 4.46 -4.67
C GLU A 291 9.41 5.78 -3.90
N ILE A 292 8.35 6.34 -3.32
CA ILE A 292 8.39 7.53 -2.46
C ILE A 292 9.21 7.24 -1.20
N ILE A 293 8.94 6.11 -0.54
CA ILE A 293 9.68 5.65 0.65
C ILE A 293 11.17 5.50 0.35
N ALA A 294 11.53 4.86 -0.78
CA ALA A 294 12.92 4.73 -1.19
C ALA A 294 13.59 6.09 -1.42
N ALA A 295 12.88 7.04 -2.03
CA ALA A 295 13.39 8.40 -2.26
C ALA A 295 13.59 9.19 -0.95
N GLU A 296 12.66 9.06 0.01
CA GLU A 296 12.79 9.68 1.34
C GLU A 296 14.02 9.14 2.10
N LEU A 297 14.18 7.82 2.12
CA LEU A 297 15.31 7.19 2.79
C LEU A 297 16.64 7.48 2.07
N GLU A 298 16.65 7.54 0.73
CA GLU A 298 17.82 7.98 -0.04
C GLU A 298 18.26 9.40 0.34
N LYS A 299 17.30 10.32 0.43
CA LYS A 299 17.58 11.71 0.85
C LYS A 299 18.09 11.78 2.29
N ALA A 300 17.60 10.91 3.17
CA ALA A 300 18.00 10.89 4.56
C ALA A 300 19.44 10.39 4.77
N VAL A 301 19.94 9.49 3.91
CA VAL A 301 21.26 8.87 4.08
C VAL A 301 22.39 9.55 3.30
N LYS A 302 22.06 10.50 2.40
CA LYS A 302 23.00 11.37 1.67
C LYS A 302 23.37 12.59 2.51
#